data_670d619976e7a2cf2f6126340af60580
#
_entry.id   670d619976e7a2cf2f6126340af60580
#
_cell.length_a   1.000
_cell.length_b   1.000
_cell.length_c   1.000
_cell.angle_alpha   90.00
_cell.angle_beta   90.00
_cell.angle_gamma   90.00
#
_symmetry.space_group_name_H-M   'P 1'
#
loop_
_entity.id
_entity.type
_entity.pdbx_description
1 polymer ?
#
loop_
_entity_poly.entity_id
_entity_poly.type
_entity_poly.pdbx_seq_one_letter_code
_entity_poly.pdbx_strand_id
1 'polypeptide(L)'
;MGQVEDVQEQGASFFQQVADTICPVRFFTGYWQTELYFKGIEKDIRTAFRFREQLLSEKTRKMAEEIRKHPSVSIHIRRQDYLLPNSVHLYGNICTSKYYEVALEMLREQLSSDELYIYLFSDDPEWVKENVQYENSQVIDWNHKEDSWQDMYLISVCRYHIVANSSFSWWGTWLDGRK
;
A
#
# COMPACT_ATOMS: atom_id res chain seq x y z
N MET A 1 -22.46 35.41 -6.09
CA MET A 1 -21.14 34.70 -6.22
C MET A 1 -20.98 33.83 -5.00
N GLY A 2 -20.97 32.51 -5.15
CA GLY A 2 -20.76 31.60 -4.03
C GLY A 2 -19.33 31.79 -3.51
N GLN A 3 -19.18 31.81 -2.19
CA GLN A 3 -17.85 31.80 -1.57
C GLN A 3 -17.17 30.48 -1.93
N VAL A 4 -15.91 30.55 -2.39
CA VAL A 4 -15.02 29.44 -2.66
C VAL A 4 -13.88 29.55 -1.66
N GLU A 5 -13.59 28.48 -0.97
CA GLU A 5 -12.47 28.39 -0.01
C GLU A 5 -11.39 27.46 -0.57
N ASP A 6 -10.14 27.91 -0.55
CA ASP A 6 -8.97 27.09 -0.85
C ASP A 6 -8.34 26.62 0.47
N VAL A 7 -8.31 25.31 0.67
CA VAL A 7 -7.79 24.68 1.88
C VAL A 7 -6.49 23.97 1.54
N GLN A 8 -5.37 24.51 2.01
CA GLN A 8 -4.05 23.93 1.82
C GLN A 8 -3.66 23.10 3.03
N GLU A 9 -3.19 21.88 2.78
CA GLU A 9 -2.63 21.03 3.84
C GLU A 9 -1.37 21.67 4.43
N GLN A 10 -1.31 21.76 5.76
CA GLN A 10 -0.19 22.35 6.47
C GLN A 10 0.67 21.27 7.14
N GLY A 11 1.73 20.86 6.44
CA GLY A 11 2.63 19.81 6.90
C GLY A 11 2.09 18.40 6.74
N ALA A 12 2.76 17.42 7.34
CA ALA A 12 2.41 15.99 7.23
C ALA A 12 1.45 15.52 8.35
N SER A 13 1.01 16.41 9.24
CA SER A 13 0.13 16.09 10.36
C SER A 13 -1.33 16.33 10.00
N PHE A 14 -2.23 15.60 10.70
CA PHE A 14 -3.67 15.80 10.57
C PHE A 14 -4.07 17.25 10.81
N PHE A 15 -4.83 17.82 9.88
CA PHE A 15 -5.31 19.19 9.91
C PHE A 15 -6.81 19.23 10.24
N GLN A 16 -7.15 19.44 11.51
CA GLN A 16 -8.52 19.34 12.01
C GLN A 16 -9.45 20.44 11.50
N GLN A 17 -8.94 21.61 11.10
CA GLN A 17 -9.74 22.73 10.61
C GLN A 17 -10.46 22.44 9.27
N VAL A 18 -10.16 21.33 8.61
CA VAL A 18 -10.85 20.89 7.38
C VAL A 18 -12.35 20.68 7.62
N ALA A 19 -12.74 20.29 8.83
CA ALA A 19 -14.13 19.94 9.16
C ALA A 19 -15.00 21.14 9.60
N ASP A 20 -14.40 22.23 10.05
CA ASP A 20 -15.10 23.25 10.87
C ASP A 20 -15.68 24.43 10.09
N THR A 21 -15.50 24.50 8.78
CA THR A 21 -15.93 25.66 7.99
C THR A 21 -17.18 25.35 7.16
N ILE A 22 -18.17 26.24 7.23
CA ILE A 22 -19.40 26.16 6.41
C ILE A 22 -19.18 26.94 5.12
N CYS A 23 -18.46 26.35 4.15
CA CYS A 23 -18.34 26.91 2.82
C CYS A 23 -18.94 25.95 1.79
N PRO A 24 -19.80 26.42 0.85
CA PRO A 24 -20.48 25.56 -0.11
C PRO A 24 -19.54 24.90 -1.13
N VAL A 25 -18.37 25.50 -1.39
CA VAL A 25 -17.37 24.97 -2.32
C VAL A 25 -15.99 25.12 -1.73
N ARG A 26 -15.25 24.02 -1.64
CA ARG A 26 -13.87 24.01 -1.16
C ARG A 26 -12.96 23.29 -2.15
N PHE A 27 -11.77 23.84 -2.34
CA PHE A 27 -10.68 23.18 -3.02
C PHE A 27 -9.64 22.72 -1.99
N PHE A 28 -9.26 21.46 -2.04
CA PHE A 28 -8.26 20.87 -1.17
C PHE A 28 -6.96 20.70 -1.94
N THR A 29 -5.89 21.35 -1.48
CA THR A 29 -4.55 21.26 -2.05
C THR A 29 -3.62 20.62 -1.03
N GLY A 30 -3.07 19.44 -1.33
CA GLY A 30 -2.17 18.71 -0.43
C GLY A 30 -2.17 17.22 -0.74
N TYR A 31 -1.46 16.44 0.05
CA TYR A 31 -1.36 14.99 -0.09
C TYR A 31 -2.42 14.23 0.73
N TRP A 32 -2.87 14.80 1.84
CA TRP A 32 -3.93 14.27 2.71
C TRP A 32 -3.69 12.81 3.15
N GLN A 33 -2.44 12.47 3.47
CA GLN A 33 -1.95 11.11 3.69
C GLN A 33 -2.14 10.63 5.13
N THR A 34 -3.35 10.78 5.68
CA THR A 34 -3.69 10.17 6.97
C THR A 34 -5.15 9.72 6.99
N GLU A 35 -5.42 8.57 7.59
CA GLU A 35 -6.77 8.03 7.77
C GLU A 35 -7.64 8.90 8.69
N LEU A 36 -7.04 9.80 9.46
CA LEU A 36 -7.77 10.70 10.36
C LEU A 36 -8.76 11.60 9.61
N TYR A 37 -8.51 11.92 8.34
CA TYR A 37 -9.41 12.74 7.50
C TYR A 37 -10.72 12.04 7.19
N PHE A 38 -10.77 10.73 7.23
CA PHE A 38 -11.97 9.95 6.91
C PHE A 38 -12.35 8.91 7.98
N LYS A 39 -11.76 8.98 9.16
CA LYS A 39 -12.03 8.07 10.27
C LYS A 39 -13.52 7.96 10.62
N GLY A 40 -14.29 9.07 10.48
CA GLY A 40 -15.74 9.08 10.74
C GLY A 40 -16.59 8.42 9.66
N ILE A 41 -16.04 8.20 8.46
CA ILE A 41 -16.72 7.61 7.29
C ILE A 41 -15.97 6.38 6.74
N GLU A 42 -15.18 5.72 7.56
CA GLU A 42 -14.34 4.58 7.17
C GLU A 42 -15.14 3.48 6.43
N LYS A 43 -16.34 3.18 6.91
CA LYS A 43 -17.22 2.18 6.28
C LYS A 43 -17.63 2.57 4.85
N ASP A 44 -17.89 3.85 4.61
CA ASP A 44 -18.26 4.36 3.29
C ASP A 44 -17.08 4.31 2.35
N ILE A 45 -15.88 4.68 2.84
CA ILE A 45 -14.63 4.57 2.08
C ILE A 45 -14.35 3.10 1.70
N ARG A 46 -14.42 2.15 2.63
CA ARG A 46 -14.25 0.72 2.34
C ARG A 46 -15.27 0.20 1.33
N THR A 47 -16.49 0.73 1.36
CA THR A 47 -17.53 0.37 0.39
C THR A 47 -17.22 0.94 -0.99
N ALA A 48 -16.79 2.20 -1.07
CA ALA A 48 -16.44 2.86 -2.32
C ALA A 48 -15.20 2.23 -3.00
N PHE A 49 -14.22 1.79 -2.19
CA PHE A 49 -12.97 1.17 -2.66
C PHE A 49 -13.04 -0.37 -2.70
N ARG A 50 -14.23 -0.97 -2.71
CA ARG A 50 -14.36 -2.42 -2.84
C ARG A 50 -13.80 -2.91 -4.17
N PHE A 51 -12.91 -3.89 -4.10
CA PHE A 51 -12.35 -4.52 -5.29
C PHE A 51 -13.45 -5.23 -6.10
N ARG A 52 -13.40 -5.07 -7.42
CA ARG A 52 -14.29 -5.76 -8.35
C ARG A 52 -13.75 -7.15 -8.67
N GLU A 53 -13.90 -8.08 -7.75
CA GLU A 53 -13.31 -9.44 -7.86
C GLU A 53 -13.73 -10.19 -9.14
N GLN A 54 -14.88 -9.88 -9.71
CA GLN A 54 -15.31 -10.44 -11.00
C GLN A 54 -14.43 -10.02 -12.19
N LEU A 55 -13.65 -8.92 -12.05
CA LEU A 55 -12.73 -8.41 -13.07
C LEU A 55 -11.30 -8.90 -12.87
N LEU A 56 -11.02 -9.67 -11.82
CA LEU A 56 -9.70 -10.25 -11.60
C LEU A 56 -9.32 -11.19 -12.74
N SER A 57 -8.08 -11.14 -13.17
CA SER A 57 -7.50 -12.13 -14.06
C SER A 57 -7.53 -13.53 -13.41
N GLU A 58 -7.58 -14.56 -14.22
CA GLU A 58 -7.56 -15.94 -13.70
C GLU A 58 -6.28 -16.21 -12.88
N LYS A 59 -5.14 -15.67 -13.33
CA LYS A 59 -3.85 -15.78 -12.62
C LYS A 59 -3.92 -15.14 -11.25
N THR A 60 -4.46 -13.92 -11.16
CA THR A 60 -4.61 -13.20 -9.87
C THR A 60 -5.59 -13.91 -8.95
N ARG A 61 -6.69 -14.44 -9.46
CA ARG A 61 -7.67 -15.18 -8.66
C ARG A 61 -7.06 -16.44 -8.04
N LYS A 62 -6.35 -17.24 -8.85
CA LYS A 62 -5.63 -18.43 -8.35
C LYS A 62 -4.58 -18.06 -7.31
N MET A 63 -3.85 -16.96 -7.53
CA MET A 63 -2.87 -16.49 -6.57
C MET A 63 -3.52 -16.05 -5.25
N ALA A 64 -4.65 -15.36 -5.28
CA ALA A 64 -5.37 -14.99 -4.07
C ALA A 64 -5.86 -16.21 -3.28
N GLU A 65 -6.27 -17.28 -3.95
CA GLU A 65 -6.62 -18.54 -3.32
C GLU A 65 -5.42 -19.19 -2.64
N GLU A 66 -4.25 -19.13 -3.29
CA GLU A 66 -3.01 -19.66 -2.73
C GLU A 66 -2.54 -18.86 -1.50
N ILE A 67 -2.54 -17.53 -1.60
CA ILE A 67 -2.19 -16.62 -0.50
C ILE A 67 -3.00 -16.93 0.78
N ARG A 68 -4.29 -17.22 0.64
CA ARG A 68 -5.19 -17.48 1.76
C ARG A 68 -4.91 -18.81 2.50
N LYS A 69 -4.19 -19.75 1.89
CA LYS A 69 -3.88 -21.05 2.50
C LYS A 69 -2.75 -21.01 3.52
N HIS A 70 -1.95 -19.96 3.50
CA HIS A 70 -0.70 -19.87 4.23
C HIS A 70 -0.62 -18.62 5.13
N PRO A 71 0.24 -18.60 6.15
CA PRO A 71 0.62 -17.38 6.85
C PRO A 71 1.41 -16.47 5.89
N SER A 72 0.69 -15.67 5.13
CA SER A 72 1.20 -14.88 4.01
C SER A 72 1.63 -13.47 4.41
N VAL A 73 2.76 -13.00 3.86
CA VAL A 73 3.30 -11.66 4.06
C VAL A 73 3.39 -10.97 2.70
N SER A 74 2.78 -9.79 2.55
CA SER A 74 3.08 -8.90 1.43
C SER A 74 4.26 -8.00 1.77
N ILE A 75 5.24 -7.93 0.88
CA ILE A 75 6.33 -6.95 0.94
C ILE A 75 6.24 -6.09 -0.32
N HIS A 76 6.02 -4.78 -0.15
CA HIS A 76 6.01 -3.85 -1.27
C HIS A 76 7.32 -3.06 -1.33
N ILE A 77 7.98 -3.08 -2.49
CA ILE A 77 9.28 -2.43 -2.75
C ILE A 77 9.07 -1.38 -3.83
N ARG A 78 9.17 -0.08 -3.47
CA ARG A 78 9.03 1.05 -4.39
C ARG A 78 10.40 1.52 -4.84
N ARG A 79 10.61 1.65 -6.17
CA ARG A 79 11.92 1.96 -6.75
C ARG A 79 11.89 3.05 -7.81
N GLN A 80 11.30 2.80 -8.96
CA GLN A 80 11.44 3.56 -10.21
C GLN A 80 11.51 5.08 -10.02
N ASP A 81 10.40 5.74 -9.74
CA ASP A 81 10.32 7.19 -9.57
C ASP A 81 11.03 7.69 -8.30
N TYR A 82 11.17 6.83 -7.27
CA TYR A 82 11.88 7.16 -6.03
C TYR A 82 13.39 7.23 -6.20
N LEU A 83 13.95 6.61 -7.24
CA LEU A 83 15.39 6.62 -7.53
C LEU A 83 15.79 7.70 -8.55
N LEU A 84 14.83 8.46 -9.08
CA LEU A 84 15.13 9.57 -9.99
C LEU A 84 15.89 10.70 -9.25
N PRO A 85 16.78 11.42 -9.94
CA PRO A 85 17.62 12.47 -9.31
C PRO A 85 16.86 13.52 -8.51
N ASN A 86 15.64 13.87 -8.92
CA ASN A 86 14.77 14.86 -8.25
C ASN A 86 13.93 14.26 -7.12
N SER A 87 13.89 12.96 -6.96
CA SER A 87 13.04 12.26 -5.98
C SER A 87 13.84 11.50 -4.93
N VAL A 88 15.06 11.04 -5.28
CA VAL A 88 15.84 10.14 -4.45
C VAL A 88 16.18 10.72 -3.07
N HIS A 89 16.38 12.02 -2.97
CA HIS A 89 16.67 12.71 -1.72
C HIS A 89 15.44 12.86 -0.80
N LEU A 90 14.23 12.73 -1.36
CA LEU A 90 12.96 12.82 -0.62
C LEU A 90 12.40 11.44 -0.26
N TYR A 91 12.48 10.49 -1.17
CA TYR A 91 11.78 9.22 -1.07
C TYR A 91 12.71 8.00 -1.15
N GLY A 92 13.85 8.13 -1.82
CA GLY A 92 14.84 7.07 -1.93
C GLY A 92 15.55 6.82 -0.59
N ASN A 93 16.12 5.63 -0.43
CA ASN A 93 16.92 5.25 0.75
C ASN A 93 16.17 5.30 2.11
N ILE A 94 14.82 5.41 2.11
CA ILE A 94 14.01 5.30 3.33
C ILE A 94 13.78 3.82 3.63
N CYS A 95 13.14 3.09 2.71
CA CYS A 95 12.92 1.65 2.81
C CYS A 95 14.07 0.90 2.14
N THR A 96 15.19 0.76 2.86
CA THR A 96 16.38 0.02 2.40
C THR A 96 16.20 -1.49 2.54
N SER A 97 17.11 -2.30 1.96
CA SER A 97 17.12 -3.75 2.18
C SER A 97 17.11 -4.09 3.67
N LYS A 98 17.88 -3.34 4.48
CA LYS A 98 17.92 -3.53 5.94
C LYS A 98 16.57 -3.30 6.61
N TYR A 99 15.77 -2.34 6.13
CA TYR A 99 14.41 -2.13 6.63
C TYR A 99 13.54 -3.38 6.45
N TYR A 100 13.55 -3.96 5.24
CA TYR A 100 12.73 -5.14 4.94
C TYR A 100 13.20 -6.39 5.71
N GLU A 101 14.52 -6.58 5.85
CA GLU A 101 15.10 -7.65 6.64
C GLU A 101 14.67 -7.56 8.11
N VAL A 102 14.87 -6.41 8.75
CA VAL A 102 14.50 -6.19 10.15
C VAL A 102 12.99 -6.34 10.37
N ALA A 103 12.17 -5.79 9.47
CA ALA A 103 10.72 -5.91 9.58
C ALA A 103 10.25 -7.36 9.47
N LEU A 104 10.87 -8.16 8.59
CA LEU A 104 10.56 -9.58 8.45
C LEU A 104 11.02 -10.39 9.67
N GLU A 105 12.20 -10.09 10.20
CA GLU A 105 12.74 -10.71 11.41
C GLU A 105 11.82 -10.43 12.62
N MET A 106 11.44 -9.18 12.85
CA MET A 106 10.48 -8.80 13.91
C MET A 106 9.15 -9.53 13.76
N LEU A 107 8.66 -9.70 12.52
CA LEU A 107 7.42 -10.43 12.27
C LEU A 107 7.55 -11.93 12.63
N ARG A 108 8.66 -12.57 12.26
CA ARG A 108 8.95 -13.97 12.62
C ARG A 108 9.02 -14.17 14.13
N GLU A 109 9.71 -13.28 14.83
CA GLU A 109 9.79 -13.28 16.30
C GLU A 109 8.40 -13.14 16.92
N GLN A 110 7.60 -12.16 16.47
CA GLN A 110 6.26 -11.93 16.99
C GLN A 110 5.33 -13.13 16.80
N LEU A 111 5.46 -13.82 15.68
CA LEU A 111 4.64 -14.99 15.36
C LEU A 111 5.20 -16.29 15.95
N SER A 112 6.43 -16.27 16.46
CA SER A 112 7.17 -17.47 16.87
C SER A 112 7.17 -18.54 15.78
N SER A 113 7.30 -18.14 14.52
CA SER A 113 7.23 -19.00 13.35
C SER A 113 8.13 -18.51 12.24
N ASP A 114 8.91 -19.41 11.67
CA ASP A 114 9.72 -19.17 10.47
C ASP A 114 8.95 -19.51 9.18
N GLU A 115 7.83 -20.20 9.29
CA GLU A 115 7.03 -20.65 8.14
C GLU A 115 6.13 -19.53 7.64
N LEU A 116 6.72 -18.57 6.92
CA LEU A 116 6.03 -17.47 6.26
C LEU A 116 6.16 -17.59 4.75
N TYR A 117 5.06 -17.34 4.04
CA TYR A 117 5.00 -17.26 2.58
C TYR A 117 5.02 -15.79 2.16
N ILE A 118 6.06 -15.39 1.45
CA ILE A 118 6.37 -13.99 1.16
C ILE A 118 5.98 -13.67 -0.29
N TYR A 119 5.13 -12.69 -0.47
CA TYR A 119 4.71 -12.20 -1.78
C TYR A 119 5.29 -10.79 -1.99
N LEU A 120 6.15 -10.68 -3.01
CA LEU A 120 6.90 -9.48 -3.33
C LEU A 120 6.19 -8.70 -4.43
N PHE A 121 5.89 -7.44 -4.16
CA PHE A 121 5.25 -6.50 -5.07
C PHE A 121 6.19 -5.33 -5.33
N SER A 122 6.33 -4.93 -6.59
CA SER A 122 7.20 -3.80 -6.95
C SER A 122 6.80 -3.17 -8.28
N ASP A 123 7.11 -1.91 -8.44
CA ASP A 123 7.11 -1.22 -9.73
C ASP A 123 8.33 -1.58 -10.61
N ASP A 124 9.31 -2.30 -10.03
CA ASP A 124 10.52 -2.81 -10.69
C ASP A 124 10.72 -4.30 -10.35
N PRO A 125 9.82 -5.19 -10.86
CA PRO A 125 9.85 -6.61 -10.51
C PRO A 125 11.11 -7.34 -10.99
N GLU A 126 11.70 -6.91 -12.11
CA GLU A 126 12.92 -7.54 -12.63
C GLU A 126 14.09 -7.32 -11.66
N TRP A 127 14.25 -6.09 -11.17
CA TRP A 127 15.25 -5.82 -10.15
C TRP A 127 15.01 -6.65 -8.88
N VAL A 128 13.76 -6.79 -8.46
CA VAL A 128 13.42 -7.60 -7.27
C VAL A 128 13.80 -9.06 -7.45
N LYS A 129 13.54 -9.66 -8.61
CA LYS A 129 13.94 -11.05 -8.93
C LYS A 129 15.45 -11.28 -8.83
N GLU A 130 16.23 -10.28 -9.24
CA GLU A 130 17.69 -10.36 -9.26
C GLU A 130 18.33 -10.08 -7.88
N ASN A 131 17.73 -9.22 -7.08
CA ASN A 131 18.36 -8.65 -5.89
C ASN A 131 17.70 -9.00 -4.55
N VAL A 132 16.49 -9.57 -4.57
CA VAL A 132 15.76 -9.91 -3.34
C VAL A 132 15.43 -11.38 -3.32
N GLN A 133 16.00 -12.09 -2.32
CA GLN A 133 15.78 -13.52 -2.15
C GLN A 133 15.41 -13.82 -0.71
N TYR A 134 14.20 -14.31 -0.51
CA TYR A 134 13.74 -14.85 0.77
C TYR A 134 13.28 -16.29 0.58
N GLU A 135 13.43 -17.11 1.60
CA GLU A 135 12.85 -18.43 1.60
C GLU A 135 11.33 -18.36 1.49
N ASN A 136 10.73 -19.26 0.72
CA ASN A 136 9.28 -19.28 0.42
C ASN A 136 8.75 -17.95 -0.16
N SER A 137 9.52 -17.30 -1.02
CA SER A 137 9.11 -16.04 -1.64
C SER A 137 8.70 -16.19 -3.11
N GLN A 138 7.74 -15.37 -3.52
CA GLN A 138 7.28 -15.26 -4.90
C GLN A 138 7.11 -13.79 -5.31
N VAL A 139 7.68 -13.40 -6.46
CA VAL A 139 7.46 -12.07 -7.06
C VAL A 139 6.17 -12.07 -7.86
N ILE A 140 5.33 -11.08 -7.63
CA ILE A 140 4.11 -10.82 -8.39
C ILE A 140 4.47 -9.82 -9.50
N ASP A 141 4.45 -10.27 -10.76
CA ASP A 141 5.04 -9.53 -11.90
C ASP A 141 4.17 -9.46 -13.14
N TRP A 142 2.86 -9.70 -13.03
CA TRP A 142 1.99 -9.77 -14.21
C TRP A 142 0.89 -8.72 -14.29
N ASN A 143 0.67 -7.96 -13.23
CA ASN A 143 -0.34 -6.90 -13.23
C ASN A 143 0.33 -5.55 -13.52
N HIS A 144 0.08 -4.99 -14.70
CA HIS A 144 0.73 -3.77 -15.16
C HIS A 144 -0.30 -2.70 -15.54
N LYS A 145 0.08 -1.44 -15.45
CA LYS A 145 -0.72 -0.28 -15.90
C LYS A 145 -2.13 -0.30 -15.28
N GLU A 146 -3.16 -0.42 -16.12
CA GLU A 146 -4.55 -0.44 -15.71
C GLU A 146 -4.90 -1.63 -14.81
N ASP A 147 -4.11 -2.70 -14.87
CA ASP A 147 -4.30 -3.91 -14.06
C ASP A 147 -3.57 -3.87 -12.71
N SER A 148 -2.75 -2.84 -12.44
CA SER A 148 -1.97 -2.75 -11.20
C SER A 148 -2.82 -2.75 -9.92
N TRP A 149 -4.11 -2.40 -10.00
CA TRP A 149 -5.04 -2.53 -8.88
C TRP A 149 -5.19 -3.98 -8.39
N GLN A 150 -4.90 -4.97 -9.23
CA GLN A 150 -4.92 -6.38 -8.86
C GLN A 150 -3.75 -6.73 -7.93
N ASP A 151 -2.61 -6.02 -7.98
CA ASP A 151 -1.55 -6.14 -6.98
C ASP A 151 -1.99 -5.57 -5.64
N MET A 152 -2.68 -4.42 -5.63
CA MET A 152 -3.26 -3.86 -4.41
C MET A 152 -4.28 -4.83 -3.78
N TYR A 153 -5.09 -5.50 -4.60
CA TYR A 153 -5.98 -6.56 -4.14
C TYR A 153 -5.19 -7.72 -3.51
N LEU A 154 -4.14 -8.24 -4.16
CA LEU A 154 -3.34 -9.33 -3.62
C LEU A 154 -2.63 -8.92 -2.31
N ILE A 155 -2.14 -7.68 -2.22
CA ILE A 155 -1.62 -7.13 -0.96
C ILE A 155 -2.70 -7.24 0.13
N SER A 156 -3.92 -6.77 -0.13
CA SER A 156 -5.01 -6.80 0.85
C SER A 156 -5.45 -8.22 1.27
N VAL A 157 -5.15 -9.23 0.46
CA VAL A 157 -5.43 -10.65 0.76
C VAL A 157 -4.38 -11.26 1.69
N CYS A 158 -3.13 -10.77 1.66
CA CYS A 158 -2.07 -11.26 2.53
C CYS A 158 -2.40 -10.99 4.00
N ARG A 159 -1.96 -11.89 4.88
CA ARG A 159 -2.28 -11.82 6.32
C ARG A 159 -1.45 -10.77 7.06
N TYR A 160 -0.21 -10.54 6.62
CA TYR A 160 0.73 -9.58 7.20
C TYR A 160 1.30 -8.70 6.10
N HIS A 161 1.76 -7.50 6.47
CA HIS A 161 2.20 -6.50 5.50
C HIS A 161 3.46 -5.80 5.95
N ILE A 162 4.45 -5.73 5.06
CA ILE A 162 5.62 -4.86 5.17
C ILE A 162 5.55 -3.86 4.03
N VAL A 163 5.30 -2.60 4.36
CA VAL A 163 4.97 -1.56 3.39
C VAL A 163 6.16 -0.66 3.09
N ALA A 164 6.27 -0.21 1.84
CA ALA A 164 7.13 0.92 1.50
C ALA A 164 6.49 2.25 1.97
N ASN A 165 7.26 3.34 1.89
CA ASN A 165 6.78 4.71 2.04
C ASN A 165 5.93 5.15 0.82
N SER A 166 4.92 4.35 0.46
CA SER A 166 4.09 4.48 -0.74
C SER A 166 2.62 4.41 -0.39
N SER A 167 1.83 5.35 -0.89
CA SER A 167 0.37 5.34 -0.75
C SER A 167 -0.27 4.11 -1.36
N PHE A 168 0.32 3.54 -2.41
CA PHE A 168 -0.17 2.30 -3.02
C PHE A 168 -0.16 1.12 -2.03
N SER A 169 0.97 0.87 -1.37
CA SER A 169 1.06 -0.22 -0.39
C SER A 169 0.25 0.09 0.88
N TRP A 170 0.19 1.36 1.28
CA TRP A 170 -0.64 1.78 2.40
C TRP A 170 -2.12 1.45 2.14
N TRP A 171 -2.66 1.82 0.96
CA TRP A 171 -4.03 1.49 0.59
C TRP A 171 -4.28 -0.01 0.50
N GLY A 172 -3.36 -0.77 -0.10
CA GLY A 172 -3.48 -2.23 -0.14
C GLY A 172 -3.59 -2.85 1.25
N THR A 173 -2.81 -2.35 2.20
CA THR A 173 -2.85 -2.79 3.61
C THR A 173 -4.10 -2.29 4.34
N TRP A 174 -4.49 -1.04 4.13
CA TRP A 174 -5.66 -0.46 4.78
C TRP A 174 -6.97 -1.11 4.33
N LEU A 175 -7.04 -1.56 3.07
CA LEU A 175 -8.19 -2.27 2.51
C LEU A 175 -8.27 -3.75 2.93
N ASP A 176 -7.30 -4.27 3.68
CA ASP A 176 -7.42 -5.57 4.35
C ASP A 176 -8.64 -5.54 5.28
N GLY A 177 -9.64 -6.36 4.97
CA GLY A 177 -10.92 -6.38 5.69
C GLY A 177 -10.87 -7.04 7.07
N ARG A 178 -9.69 -7.48 7.54
CA ARG A 178 -9.49 -8.16 8.83
C ARG A 178 -9.17 -7.21 10.00
N LYS A 179 -9.07 -5.92 9.74
CA LYS A 179 -8.80 -4.88 10.75
C LYS A 179 -10.08 -4.24 11.24
#